data_884b47991130003a211ccce1545ccba1
#
_entry.id   884b47991130003a211ccce1545ccba1
#
_cell.length_a   1.000
_cell.length_b   1.000
_cell.length_c   1.000
_cell.angle_alpha   90.00
_cell.angle_beta   90.00
_cell.angle_gamma   90.00
#
_symmetry.space_group_name_H-M   'P 1'
#
loop_
_entity.id
_entity.type
_entity.pdbx_description
1 polymer ?
#
loop_
_entity_poly.entity_id
_entity_poly.type
_entity_poly.pdbx_seq_one_letter_code
_entity_poly.pdbx_strand_id
1 'polypeptide(L)'
;MQTNKVRQIIDKVDMIESVDRHELAAEISKRAVAKGIKMPVLVEINIGREEQKGGVYPEKAIEFIKEIAPLEGISIKGVMTMAPAGISSEEYKMYFKQTRELADSIAALNIEGVEMKTVSMGMSDSFEEAAECGATMVRVGSAVFGRRIYPENK
;
A
#
# COMPACT_ATOMS: atom_id res chain seq x y z
N MET A 1 -5.52 -4.56 5.74
CA MET A 1 -5.29 -5.89 6.45
C MET A 1 -5.99 -5.89 7.80
N GLN A 2 -6.42 -7.07 8.31
CA GLN A 2 -7.00 -7.20 9.66
C GLN A 2 -5.89 -7.29 10.73
N THR A 3 -6.01 -6.54 11.81
CA THR A 3 -4.99 -6.44 12.89
C THR A 3 -4.68 -7.79 13.55
N ASN A 4 -5.68 -8.65 13.73
CA ASN A 4 -5.50 -9.99 14.32
C ASN A 4 -4.65 -10.96 13.46
N LYS A 5 -4.44 -10.66 12.19
CA LYS A 5 -3.60 -11.47 11.29
C LYS A 5 -2.12 -11.15 11.39
N VAL A 6 -1.75 -10.00 11.93
CA VAL A 6 -0.34 -9.55 12.02
C VAL A 6 0.53 -10.61 12.69
N ARG A 7 0.11 -11.18 13.82
CA ARG A 7 0.88 -12.20 14.55
C ARG A 7 1.20 -13.46 13.73
N GLN A 8 0.42 -13.73 12.69
CA GLN A 8 0.57 -14.94 11.87
C GLN A 8 1.56 -14.76 10.73
N ILE A 9 1.85 -13.50 10.36
CA ILE A 9 2.61 -13.19 9.16
C ILE A 9 3.91 -12.41 9.43
N ILE A 10 4.04 -11.80 10.61
CA ILE A 10 5.11 -10.83 10.92
C ILE A 10 6.54 -11.36 10.68
N ASP A 11 6.74 -12.65 10.80
CA ASP A 11 8.02 -13.34 10.58
C ASP A 11 8.03 -14.21 9.30
N LYS A 12 7.05 -14.02 8.41
CA LYS A 12 6.88 -14.82 7.19
C LYS A 12 6.81 -14.00 5.91
N VAL A 13 6.79 -12.69 6.04
CA VAL A 13 6.69 -11.76 4.91
C VAL A 13 7.80 -10.72 4.99
N ASP A 14 8.27 -10.28 3.83
CA ASP A 14 9.32 -9.27 3.72
C ASP A 14 8.77 -7.85 3.80
N MET A 15 7.48 -7.66 3.55
CA MET A 15 6.81 -6.35 3.54
C MET A 15 5.31 -6.48 3.79
N ILE A 16 4.71 -5.47 4.44
CA ILE A 16 3.27 -5.31 4.60
C ILE A 16 2.83 -4.07 3.84
N GLU A 17 2.03 -4.24 2.76
CA GLU A 17 1.67 -3.17 1.84
C GLU A 17 0.36 -2.42 2.17
N SER A 18 -0.36 -2.81 3.22
CA SER A 18 -1.73 -2.36 3.47
C SER A 18 -1.90 -1.69 4.84
N VAL A 19 -0.99 -0.78 5.18
CA VAL A 19 -1.08 -0.01 6.44
C VAL A 19 -1.92 1.25 6.20
N ASP A 20 -3.10 1.29 6.81
CA ASP A 20 -4.13 2.30 6.58
C ASP A 20 -4.66 2.98 7.85
N ARG A 21 -4.19 2.56 9.04
CA ARG A 21 -4.63 3.10 10.34
C ARG A 21 -3.61 2.86 11.44
N HIS A 22 -3.68 3.69 12.47
CA HIS A 22 -2.74 3.70 13.62
C HIS A 22 -2.69 2.37 14.36
N GLU A 23 -3.85 1.77 14.65
CA GLU A 23 -3.93 0.51 15.40
C GLU A 23 -3.20 -0.63 14.67
N LEU A 24 -3.28 -0.64 13.33
CA LEU A 24 -2.55 -1.63 12.53
C LEU A 24 -1.05 -1.38 12.56
N ALA A 25 -0.62 -0.13 12.36
CA ALA A 25 0.79 0.26 12.41
C ALA A 25 1.41 -0.06 13.77
N ALA A 26 0.71 0.27 14.87
CA ALA A 26 1.14 0.00 16.23
C ALA A 26 1.26 -1.51 16.52
N GLU A 27 0.30 -2.33 16.07
CA GLU A 27 0.37 -3.78 16.24
C GLU A 27 1.51 -4.40 15.43
N ILE A 28 1.74 -3.94 14.19
CA ILE A 28 2.89 -4.37 13.38
C ILE A 28 4.19 -4.03 14.10
N SER A 29 4.35 -2.78 14.55
CA SER A 29 5.54 -2.33 15.28
C SER A 29 5.79 -3.16 16.53
N LYS A 30 4.78 -3.33 17.37
CA LYS A 30 4.86 -4.14 18.59
C LYS A 30 5.34 -5.56 18.31
N ARG A 31 4.79 -6.21 17.27
CA ARG A 31 5.16 -7.59 16.92
C ARG A 31 6.54 -7.68 16.31
N ALA A 32 6.92 -6.70 15.50
CA ALA A 32 8.24 -6.64 14.90
C ALA A 32 9.33 -6.48 15.95
N VAL A 33 9.16 -5.55 16.90
CA VAL A 33 10.08 -5.35 18.04
C VAL A 33 10.20 -6.63 18.86
N ALA A 34 9.08 -7.30 19.17
CA ALA A 34 9.11 -8.56 19.94
C ALA A 34 9.84 -9.70 19.20
N LYS A 35 10.02 -9.60 17.87
CA LYS A 35 10.79 -10.55 17.05
C LYS A 35 12.21 -10.05 16.75
N GLY A 36 12.60 -8.88 17.22
CA GLY A 36 13.91 -8.28 16.93
C GLY A 36 14.08 -7.87 15.46
N ILE A 37 12.99 -7.58 14.75
CA ILE A 37 13.01 -7.15 13.34
C ILE A 37 12.42 -5.75 13.18
N LYS A 38 12.70 -5.11 12.06
CA LYS A 38 12.05 -3.88 11.62
C LYS A 38 11.30 -4.17 10.32
N MET A 39 9.96 -4.17 10.40
CA MET A 39 9.10 -4.57 9.28
C MET A 39 8.99 -3.45 8.24
N PRO A 40 9.39 -3.69 6.99
CA PRO A 40 9.07 -2.77 5.89
C PRO A 40 7.57 -2.68 5.67
N VAL A 41 7.05 -1.43 5.53
CA VAL A 41 5.63 -1.22 5.30
C VAL A 41 5.40 -0.22 4.17
N LEU A 42 4.27 -0.37 3.46
CA LEU A 42 3.71 0.65 2.58
C LEU A 42 2.41 1.18 3.20
N VAL A 43 2.21 2.48 3.06
CA VAL A 43 0.95 3.12 3.43
C VAL A 43 -0.05 2.93 2.29
N GLU A 44 -1.19 2.34 2.61
CA GLU A 44 -2.29 2.17 1.66
C GLU A 44 -3.04 3.48 1.48
N ILE A 45 -3.08 3.98 0.24
CA ILE A 45 -3.75 5.23 -0.13
C ILE A 45 -5.07 4.91 -0.84
N ASN A 46 -6.17 5.43 -0.33
CA ASN A 46 -7.48 5.40 -0.99
C ASN A 46 -7.54 6.51 -2.04
N ILE A 47 -6.86 6.28 -3.15
CA ILE A 47 -6.72 7.29 -4.21
C ILE A 47 -8.06 7.61 -4.89
N GLY A 48 -8.95 6.62 -4.99
CA GLY A 48 -10.29 6.76 -5.58
C GLY A 48 -11.32 7.38 -4.64
N ARG A 49 -10.98 7.62 -3.36
CA ARG A 49 -11.89 8.14 -2.31
C ARG A 49 -13.19 7.33 -2.18
N GLU A 50 -13.09 6.03 -2.35
CA GLU A 50 -14.22 5.10 -2.22
C GLU A 50 -14.45 4.78 -0.73
N GLU A 51 -15.56 5.24 -0.16
CA GLU A 51 -15.86 5.11 1.29
C GLU A 51 -15.86 3.66 1.79
N GLN A 52 -16.24 2.71 0.93
CA GLN A 52 -16.26 1.28 1.26
C GLN A 52 -14.89 0.59 1.20
N LYS A 53 -13.85 1.27 0.72
CA LYS A 53 -12.49 0.73 0.64
C LYS A 53 -11.64 1.27 1.79
N GLY A 54 -10.68 0.44 2.24
CA GLY A 54 -9.62 0.87 3.14
C GLY A 54 -8.65 1.84 2.48
N GLY A 55 -7.72 2.34 3.28
CA GLY A 55 -6.69 3.27 2.82
C GLY A 55 -6.87 4.67 3.40
N VAL A 56 -5.76 5.37 3.55
CA VAL A 56 -5.72 6.77 3.98
C VAL A 56 -6.07 7.67 2.80
N TYR A 57 -6.91 8.66 2.98
CA TYR A 57 -7.17 9.64 1.92
C TYR A 57 -5.90 10.43 1.58
N PRO A 58 -5.66 10.76 0.29
CA PRO A 58 -4.43 11.43 -0.14
C PRO A 58 -4.08 12.68 0.66
N GLU A 59 -5.08 13.49 1.01
CA GLU A 59 -4.93 14.73 1.80
C GLU A 59 -4.52 14.49 3.26
N LYS A 60 -4.67 13.28 3.76
CA LYS A 60 -4.28 12.86 5.11
C LYS A 60 -2.99 12.04 5.15
N ALA A 61 -2.46 11.67 4.00
CA ALA A 61 -1.33 10.74 3.91
C ALA A 61 -0.08 11.25 4.62
N ILE A 62 0.26 12.53 4.44
CA ILE A 62 1.46 13.13 5.06
C ILE A 62 1.32 13.17 6.58
N GLU A 63 0.17 13.59 7.10
CA GLU A 63 -0.12 13.61 8.54
C GLU A 63 0.00 12.21 9.13
N PHE A 64 -0.68 11.25 8.55
CA PHE A 64 -0.64 9.85 8.96
C PHE A 64 0.78 9.25 8.95
N ILE A 65 1.56 9.50 7.88
CA ILE A 65 2.94 9.03 7.78
C ILE A 65 3.80 9.61 8.91
N LYS A 66 3.68 10.93 9.20
CA LYS A 66 4.41 11.58 10.30
C LYS A 66 4.07 10.97 11.66
N GLU A 67 2.83 10.58 11.88
CA GLU A 67 2.37 10.01 13.14
C GLU A 67 2.88 8.58 13.34
N ILE A 68 2.99 7.77 12.29
CA ILE A 68 3.47 6.38 12.41
C ILE A 68 4.98 6.23 12.20
N ALA A 69 5.67 7.19 11.59
CA ALA A 69 7.10 7.12 11.33
C ALA A 69 7.96 6.88 12.60
N PRO A 70 7.62 7.44 13.79
CA PRO A 70 8.38 7.19 15.03
C PRO A 70 8.25 5.77 15.59
N LEU A 71 7.39 4.92 15.06
CA LEU A 71 7.20 3.56 15.54
C LEU A 71 8.45 2.70 15.27
N GLU A 72 9.12 2.24 16.30
CA GLU A 72 10.42 1.57 16.26
C GLU A 72 10.44 0.32 15.35
N GLY A 73 9.38 -0.48 15.39
CA GLY A 73 9.31 -1.78 14.71
C GLY A 73 8.93 -1.71 13.24
N ILE A 74 8.68 -0.53 12.66
CA ILE A 74 8.33 -0.39 11.24
C ILE A 74 9.33 0.51 10.50
N SER A 75 9.44 0.29 9.19
CA SER A 75 10.18 1.17 8.27
C SER A 75 9.28 1.46 7.07
N ILE A 76 8.87 2.72 6.92
CA ILE A 76 8.00 3.12 5.81
C ILE A 76 8.83 3.19 4.54
N LYS A 77 8.50 2.35 3.55
CA LYS A 77 9.24 2.21 2.29
C LYS A 77 8.52 2.79 1.09
N GLY A 78 7.31 3.29 1.27
CA GLY A 78 6.55 3.89 0.18
C GLY A 78 5.05 3.85 0.40
N VAL A 79 4.33 3.91 -0.69
CA VAL A 79 2.87 3.88 -0.73
C VAL A 79 2.36 2.75 -1.63
N MET A 80 1.15 2.30 -1.33
CA MET A 80 0.40 1.36 -2.14
C MET A 80 -0.98 1.93 -2.45
N THR A 81 -1.49 1.70 -3.65
CA THR A 81 -2.87 2.05 -3.98
C THR A 81 -3.56 1.00 -4.85
N MET A 82 -4.87 0.98 -4.73
CA MET A 82 -5.77 0.27 -5.64
C MET A 82 -6.73 1.28 -6.27
N ALA A 83 -6.55 1.55 -7.56
CA ALA A 83 -7.50 2.37 -8.31
C ALA A 83 -8.88 1.68 -8.37
N PRO A 84 -9.97 2.43 -8.63
CA PRO A 84 -11.27 1.84 -8.91
C PRO A 84 -11.20 0.81 -10.04
N ALA A 85 -11.97 -0.26 -9.95
CA ALA A 85 -11.96 -1.31 -10.97
C ALA A 85 -12.89 -0.96 -12.14
N GLY A 86 -12.55 -1.41 -13.35
CA GLY A 86 -13.41 -1.31 -14.54
C GLY A 86 -13.51 0.10 -15.12
N ILE A 87 -12.54 0.95 -14.85
CA ILE A 87 -12.43 2.29 -15.43
C ILE A 87 -11.58 2.28 -16.71
N SER A 88 -11.54 3.38 -17.44
CA SER A 88 -10.75 3.52 -18.66
C SER A 88 -9.23 3.58 -18.38
N SER A 89 -8.42 3.35 -19.42
CA SER A 89 -6.95 3.47 -19.35
C SER A 89 -6.52 4.89 -18.94
N GLU A 90 -7.20 5.91 -19.44
CA GLU A 90 -6.94 7.32 -19.09
C GLU A 90 -7.22 7.60 -17.62
N GLU A 91 -8.30 7.05 -17.07
CA GLU A 91 -8.64 7.19 -15.66
C GLU A 91 -7.62 6.43 -14.76
N TYR A 92 -7.18 5.23 -15.17
CA TYR A 92 -6.10 4.53 -14.48
C TYR A 92 -4.84 5.39 -14.43
N LYS A 93 -4.41 5.95 -15.56
CA LYS A 93 -3.23 6.84 -15.63
C LYS A 93 -3.39 8.08 -14.77
N MET A 94 -4.59 8.65 -14.68
CA MET A 94 -4.86 9.79 -13.79
C MET A 94 -4.61 9.42 -12.32
N TYR A 95 -5.17 8.32 -11.82
CA TYR A 95 -4.97 7.88 -10.44
C TYR A 95 -3.52 7.50 -10.15
N PHE A 96 -2.85 6.82 -11.08
CA PHE A 96 -1.46 6.42 -10.89
C PHE A 96 -0.49 7.60 -10.91
N LYS A 97 -0.71 8.61 -11.75
CA LYS A 97 0.05 9.87 -11.71
C LYS A 97 -0.14 10.59 -10.39
N GLN A 98 -1.37 10.72 -9.90
CA GLN A 98 -1.64 11.31 -8.59
C GLN A 98 -0.93 10.55 -7.46
N THR A 99 -0.91 9.21 -7.51
CA THR A 99 -0.19 8.40 -6.52
C THR A 99 1.31 8.63 -6.59
N ARG A 100 1.89 8.72 -7.79
CA ARG A 100 3.31 9.00 -7.99
C ARG A 100 3.68 10.40 -7.47
N GLU A 101 2.90 11.42 -7.81
CA GLU A 101 3.07 12.79 -7.35
C GLU A 101 2.98 12.91 -5.82
N LEU A 102 2.04 12.19 -5.21
CA LEU A 102 1.92 12.10 -3.76
C LEU A 102 3.19 11.49 -3.13
N ALA A 103 3.67 10.37 -3.66
CA ALA A 103 4.90 9.73 -3.18
C ALA A 103 6.11 10.67 -3.31
N ASP A 104 6.25 11.37 -4.43
CA ASP A 104 7.33 12.33 -4.64
C ASP A 104 7.24 13.51 -3.68
N SER A 105 6.03 14.02 -3.41
CA SER A 105 5.81 15.09 -2.44
C SER A 105 6.17 14.66 -1.01
N ILE A 106 5.87 13.42 -0.62
CA ILE A 106 6.26 12.86 0.68
C ILE A 106 7.78 12.69 0.76
N ALA A 107 8.40 12.18 -0.32
CA ALA A 107 9.86 12.02 -0.39
C ALA A 107 10.59 13.35 -0.17
N ALA A 108 10.11 14.44 -0.76
CA ALA A 108 10.69 15.78 -0.64
C ALA A 108 10.66 16.33 0.79
N LEU A 109 9.80 15.82 1.66
CA LEU A 109 9.72 16.26 3.07
C LEU A 109 10.87 15.71 3.93
N ASN A 110 11.61 14.70 3.46
CA ASN A 110 12.72 14.07 4.17
C ASN A 110 12.38 13.68 5.61
N ILE A 111 11.20 13.06 5.82
CA ILE A 111 10.74 12.62 7.14
C ILE A 111 11.67 11.51 7.63
N GLU A 112 12.17 11.62 8.86
CA GLU A 112 13.06 10.62 9.46
C GLU A 112 12.36 9.23 9.53
N GLY A 113 13.08 8.18 9.12
CA GLY A 113 12.55 6.81 9.10
C GLY A 113 11.63 6.49 7.90
N VAL A 114 11.46 7.43 6.96
CA VAL A 114 10.59 7.28 5.79
C VAL A 114 11.43 7.28 4.50
N GLU A 115 11.23 6.26 3.69
CA GLU A 115 11.83 6.16 2.35
C GLU A 115 10.71 5.90 1.33
N MET A 116 10.58 6.77 0.31
CA MET A 116 9.57 6.62 -0.74
C MET A 116 10.14 5.89 -1.97
N LYS A 117 10.76 4.72 -1.74
CA LYS A 117 11.38 3.90 -2.81
C LYS A 117 10.37 3.04 -3.55
N THR A 118 9.26 2.68 -2.89
CA THR A 118 8.28 1.76 -3.46
C THR A 118 6.96 2.47 -3.70
N VAL A 119 6.51 2.43 -4.94
CA VAL A 119 5.15 2.84 -5.33
C VAL A 119 4.48 1.61 -5.93
N SER A 120 3.67 0.94 -5.09
CA SER A 120 2.96 -0.28 -5.43
C SER A 120 1.57 0.09 -5.96
N MET A 121 1.38 -0.05 -7.27
CA MET A 121 0.12 0.25 -7.95
C MET A 121 0.00 -0.56 -9.24
N GLY A 122 -1.22 -0.77 -9.71
CA GLY A 122 -1.49 -1.62 -10.88
C GLY A 122 -1.69 -3.08 -10.52
N MET A 123 -2.69 -3.67 -11.15
CA MET A 123 -3.05 -5.09 -11.06
C MET A 123 -3.18 -5.69 -12.47
N SER A 124 -3.71 -6.91 -12.59
CA SER A 124 -3.78 -7.63 -13.87
C SER A 124 -4.40 -6.83 -15.03
N ASP A 125 -5.31 -5.91 -14.73
CA ASP A 125 -6.05 -5.13 -15.73
C ASP A 125 -5.49 -3.71 -15.92
N SER A 126 -4.39 -3.34 -15.25
CA SER A 126 -3.87 -1.96 -15.25
C SER A 126 -2.37 -1.84 -14.97
N PHE A 127 -1.62 -2.94 -15.06
CA PHE A 127 -0.18 -2.91 -14.73
C PHE A 127 0.65 -2.15 -15.78
N GLU A 128 0.19 -2.11 -17.03
CA GLU A 128 0.87 -1.36 -18.10
C GLU A 128 0.78 0.14 -17.85
N GLU A 129 -0.44 0.65 -17.58
CA GLU A 129 -0.65 2.06 -17.20
C GLU A 129 0.09 2.44 -15.93
N ALA A 130 0.15 1.53 -14.96
CA ALA A 130 0.90 1.75 -13.74
C ALA A 130 2.41 1.87 -13.99
N ALA A 131 2.97 1.01 -14.85
CA ALA A 131 4.37 1.07 -15.24
C ALA A 131 4.70 2.37 -15.97
N GLU A 132 3.85 2.80 -16.93
CA GLU A 132 3.99 4.08 -17.62
C GLU A 132 3.95 5.30 -16.67
N CYS A 133 3.21 5.18 -15.56
CA CYS A 133 3.09 6.22 -14.54
C CYS A 133 4.12 6.10 -13.40
N GLY A 134 5.16 5.27 -13.55
CA GLY A 134 6.26 5.17 -12.61
C GLY A 134 5.99 4.26 -11.40
N ALA A 135 5.15 3.22 -11.54
CA ALA A 135 5.09 2.14 -10.55
C ALA A 135 6.47 1.47 -10.41
N THR A 136 6.86 1.19 -9.19
CA THR A 136 8.06 0.39 -8.91
C THR A 136 7.70 -1.05 -8.55
N MET A 137 6.42 -1.31 -8.29
CA MET A 137 5.87 -2.61 -7.99
C MET A 137 4.45 -2.72 -8.55
N VAL A 138 4.13 -3.86 -9.18
CA VAL A 138 2.79 -4.21 -9.66
C VAL A 138 2.34 -5.52 -9.02
N ARG A 139 1.04 -5.71 -8.87
CA ARG A 139 0.46 -6.89 -8.20
C ARG A 139 -0.37 -7.70 -9.20
N VAL A 140 0.30 -8.48 -10.02
CA VAL A 140 -0.33 -9.27 -11.09
C VAL A 140 -0.76 -10.64 -10.56
N GLY A 141 -2.04 -10.91 -10.53
CA GLY A 141 -2.61 -12.17 -10.05
C GLY A 141 -3.32 -12.95 -11.15
N SER A 142 -4.50 -12.52 -11.56
CA SER A 142 -5.34 -13.25 -12.52
C SER A 142 -4.72 -13.42 -13.91
N ALA A 143 -3.87 -12.49 -14.34
CA ALA A 143 -3.16 -12.62 -15.61
C ALA A 143 -2.07 -13.70 -15.59
N VAL A 144 -1.54 -14.06 -14.39
CA VAL A 144 -0.52 -15.12 -14.23
C VAL A 144 -1.16 -16.45 -13.86
N PHE A 145 -2.10 -16.45 -12.90
CA PHE A 145 -2.67 -17.67 -12.32
C PHE A 145 -4.05 -18.04 -12.89
N GLY A 146 -4.59 -17.26 -13.81
CA GLY A 146 -5.94 -17.41 -14.33
C GLY A 146 -7.03 -16.82 -13.40
N ARG A 147 -8.24 -16.73 -13.92
CA ARG A 147 -9.40 -16.26 -13.16
C ARG A 147 -9.82 -17.29 -12.12
N ARG A 148 -10.23 -16.84 -10.93
CA ARG A 148 -10.82 -17.73 -9.92
C ARG A 148 -12.16 -18.29 -10.42
N ILE A 149 -12.27 -19.60 -10.45
CA ILE A 149 -13.53 -20.30 -10.70
C ILE A 149 -14.20 -20.42 -9.33
N TYR A 150 -15.27 -19.68 -9.10
CA TYR A 150 -16.13 -19.89 -7.93
C TYR A 150 -17.09 -21.03 -8.25
N PRO A 151 -17.23 -22.06 -7.38
CA PRO A 151 -18.29 -23.04 -7.57
C PRO A 151 -19.63 -22.31 -7.47
N GLU A 152 -20.52 -22.56 -8.45
CA GLU A 152 -21.89 -22.06 -8.37
C GLU A 152 -22.51 -22.57 -7.07
N ASN A 153 -22.97 -21.64 -6.22
CA ASN A 153 -23.75 -22.00 -5.04
C ASN A 153 -25.02 -22.69 -5.52
N LYS A 154 -25.10 -23.99 -5.31
CA LYS A 154 -26.33 -24.77 -5.46
C LYS A 154 -27.26 -24.50 -4.29
#